data_ed5baffef59a0e8c4f60ae41b82e5650
#
_entry.id   ed5baffef59a0e8c4f60ae41b82e5650
#
_cell.length_a   1.000
_cell.length_b   1.000
_cell.length_c   1.000
_cell.angle_alpha   90.00
_cell.angle_beta   90.00
_cell.angle_gamma   90.00
#
_symmetry.space_group_name_H-M   'P 1'
#
loop_
_entity.id
_entity.type
_entity.pdbx_description
1 polymer ?
#
loop_
_entity_poly.entity_id
_entity_poly.type
_entity_poly.pdbx_seq_one_letter_code
_entity_poly.pdbx_strand_id
1 'polypeptide(L)'
;MNRCRVAVDTPAHSGLGNTLDYESEQPLAAGTLVRVPLGRRDVPGIVWPDAEAAKTPLAEDPEALEAFALKPVAEVLGSLPPLPPAWCRLVEFAARYYQRSVGEVALSVLPPELRKLDDAGLAKRMRLQDKRAAKAGPVAAEPPPEPPPLTAEQTTVLAALESAAPACHLLHGVTGSGKTEVYLRLAEAALTSGKQALVLVPEINLTPQLEARFAARFPGRRLVSLHSALTPAQRLANWLAAHRGQAELVLGTRLAIFCPLPR
;
A
#
# COMPACT_ATOMS: atom_id res chain seq x y z
N MET A 1 -25.84 6.63 -15.17
CA MET A 1 -24.63 7.01 -14.40
C MET A 1 -24.56 6.16 -13.16
N ASN A 2 -23.36 5.82 -12.71
CA ASN A 2 -23.15 4.94 -11.55
C ASN A 2 -22.74 5.80 -10.35
N ARG A 3 -23.44 5.66 -9.22
CA ARG A 3 -23.06 6.31 -7.97
C ARG A 3 -21.80 5.63 -7.41
N CYS A 4 -20.84 6.41 -6.96
CA CYS A 4 -19.67 5.94 -6.26
C CYS A 4 -19.38 6.80 -5.03
N ARG A 5 -19.00 6.15 -3.95
CA ARG A 5 -18.60 6.80 -2.71
C ARG A 5 -17.09 7.01 -2.73
N VAL A 6 -16.64 8.22 -2.42
CA VAL A 6 -15.22 8.60 -2.50
C VAL A 6 -14.74 9.15 -1.17
N ALA A 7 -13.67 8.56 -0.65
CA ALA A 7 -12.94 9.10 0.48
C ALA A 7 -12.08 10.29 0.03
N VAL A 8 -12.31 11.44 0.60
CA VAL A 8 -11.59 12.70 0.32
C VAL A 8 -11.10 13.32 1.63
N ASP A 9 -10.03 14.08 1.56
CA ASP A 9 -9.54 14.85 2.70
C ASP A 9 -10.40 16.13 2.84
N THR A 10 -11.36 16.08 3.75
CA THR A 10 -12.25 17.20 4.04
C THR A 10 -11.69 18.03 5.20
N PRO A 11 -11.88 19.37 5.18
CA PRO A 11 -11.44 20.20 6.30
C PRO A 11 -12.08 19.73 7.61
N ALA A 12 -11.30 19.70 8.67
CA ALA A 12 -11.80 19.46 10.02
C ALA A 12 -12.94 20.46 10.31
N HIS A 13 -14.01 19.99 10.93
CA HIS A 13 -15.20 20.80 11.26
C HIS A 13 -16.08 21.23 10.07
N SER A 14 -15.87 20.68 8.88
CA SER A 14 -16.74 20.99 7.72
C SER A 14 -18.16 20.41 7.82
N GLY A 15 -18.42 19.55 8.79
CA GLY A 15 -19.69 18.81 8.89
C GLY A 15 -19.89 17.77 7.79
N LEU A 16 -18.95 17.65 6.86
CA LEU A 16 -18.99 16.65 5.79
C LEU A 16 -18.64 15.26 6.34
N GLY A 17 -19.30 14.25 5.82
CA GLY A 17 -19.03 12.86 6.17
C GLY A 17 -17.61 12.41 5.80
N ASN A 18 -17.24 11.21 6.25
CA ASN A 18 -15.95 10.61 5.95
C ASN A 18 -15.75 10.28 4.46
N THR A 19 -16.84 10.18 3.72
CA THR A 19 -16.89 9.91 2.28
C THR A 19 -17.99 10.77 1.66
N LEU A 20 -17.82 11.12 0.39
CA LEU A 20 -18.80 11.89 -0.38
C LEU A 20 -19.24 11.08 -1.59
N ASP A 21 -20.46 11.32 -2.04
CA ASP A 21 -21.05 10.66 -3.19
C ASP A 21 -20.81 11.43 -4.48
N TYR A 22 -20.44 10.70 -5.52
CA TYR A 22 -20.20 11.22 -6.87
C TYR A 22 -20.84 10.30 -7.91
N GLU A 23 -20.91 10.77 -9.14
CA GLU A 23 -21.34 10.00 -10.30
C GLU A 23 -20.16 9.65 -11.21
N SER A 24 -20.19 8.47 -11.80
CA SER A 24 -19.25 8.05 -12.81
C SER A 24 -19.97 7.43 -14.02
N GLU A 25 -19.44 7.64 -15.21
CA GLU A 25 -19.95 7.00 -16.44
C GLU A 25 -19.87 5.48 -16.38
N GLN A 26 -18.79 4.98 -15.79
CA GLN A 26 -18.54 3.55 -15.62
C GLN A 26 -18.53 3.16 -14.14
N PRO A 27 -18.88 1.90 -13.81
CA PRO A 27 -18.75 1.43 -12.45
C PRO A 27 -17.27 1.40 -12.05
N LEU A 28 -16.94 2.03 -10.92
CA LEU A 28 -15.59 2.09 -10.40
C LEU A 28 -15.42 1.09 -9.26
N ALA A 29 -14.33 0.32 -9.33
CA ALA A 29 -13.98 -0.60 -8.26
C ALA A 29 -13.52 0.16 -7.01
N ALA A 30 -13.85 -0.36 -5.83
CA ALA A 30 -13.30 0.15 -4.58
C ALA A 30 -11.77 0.12 -4.60
N GLY A 31 -11.13 1.16 -4.05
CA GLY A 31 -9.69 1.35 -4.11
C GLY A 31 -9.19 2.10 -5.35
N THR A 32 -10.05 2.41 -6.33
CA THR A 32 -9.67 3.21 -7.50
C THR A 32 -9.34 4.64 -7.07
N LEU A 33 -8.20 5.15 -7.50
CA LEU A 33 -7.84 6.56 -7.30
C LEU A 33 -8.57 7.42 -8.33
N VAL A 34 -9.09 8.54 -7.85
CA VAL A 34 -9.87 9.48 -8.66
C VAL A 34 -9.51 10.92 -8.33
N ARG A 35 -9.90 11.83 -9.20
CA ARG A 35 -9.99 13.26 -8.88
C ARG A 35 -11.46 13.65 -8.89
N VAL A 36 -11.87 14.38 -7.88
CA VAL A 36 -13.28 14.76 -7.69
C VAL A 36 -13.41 16.24 -7.34
N PRO A 37 -14.47 16.91 -7.81
CA PRO A 37 -14.69 18.31 -7.48
C PRO A 37 -15.13 18.47 -6.01
N LEU A 38 -14.33 19.20 -5.24
CA LEU A 38 -14.66 19.62 -3.88
C LEU A 38 -14.63 21.14 -3.80
N GLY A 39 -15.79 21.77 -3.69
CA GLY A 39 -15.93 23.23 -3.84
C GLY A 39 -15.56 23.67 -5.25
N ARG A 40 -14.51 24.48 -5.37
CA ARG A 40 -14.02 25.03 -6.65
C ARG A 40 -12.74 24.34 -7.16
N ARG A 41 -12.31 23.26 -6.54
CA ARG A 41 -11.06 22.55 -6.86
C ARG A 41 -11.30 21.08 -7.06
N ASP A 42 -10.53 20.47 -7.94
CA ASP A 42 -10.45 19.04 -8.03
C ASP A 42 -9.40 18.53 -7.05
N VAL A 43 -9.83 17.64 -6.18
CA VAL A 43 -9.01 17.03 -5.14
C VAL A 43 -8.80 15.54 -5.41
N PRO A 44 -7.70 14.95 -4.95
CA PRO A 44 -7.52 13.51 -5.00
C PRO A 44 -8.54 12.82 -4.07
N GLY A 45 -9.03 11.68 -4.49
CA GLY A 45 -9.91 10.82 -3.73
C GLY A 45 -9.68 9.36 -4.04
N ILE A 46 -10.30 8.50 -3.25
CA ILE A 46 -10.25 7.05 -3.42
C ILE A 46 -11.67 6.53 -3.37
N VAL A 47 -12.09 5.78 -4.38
CA VAL A 47 -13.38 5.09 -4.37
C VAL A 47 -13.40 4.13 -3.19
N TRP A 48 -14.38 4.30 -2.30
CA TRP A 48 -14.43 3.57 -1.04
C TRP A 48 -15.43 2.41 -1.10
N PRO A 49 -15.15 1.29 -0.43
CA PRO A 49 -16.10 0.19 -0.36
C PRO A 49 -17.42 0.64 0.29
N ASP A 50 -18.53 0.26 -0.28
CA ASP A 50 -19.85 0.46 0.30
C ASP A 50 -20.10 -0.55 1.44
N ALA A 51 -19.56 -0.28 2.61
CA ALA A 51 -19.83 -1.10 3.80
C ALA A 51 -21.25 -0.91 4.33
N GLU A 52 -21.96 0.13 3.90
CA GLU A 52 -23.29 0.53 4.40
C GLU A 52 -24.41 0.54 3.37
N ALA A 53 -24.18 0.18 2.12
CA ALA A 53 -25.28 0.00 1.17
C ALA A 53 -26.32 -1.04 1.64
N ALA A 54 -25.94 -1.84 2.65
CA ALA A 54 -26.84 -2.83 3.27
C ALA A 54 -27.56 -2.36 4.55
N LYS A 55 -27.29 -1.14 5.07
CA LYS A 55 -27.79 -0.74 6.41
C LYS A 55 -28.40 0.65 6.53
N THR A 56 -28.34 1.49 5.52
CA THR A 56 -29.09 2.74 5.57
C THR A 56 -30.35 2.53 4.75
N PRO A 57 -31.54 2.53 5.37
CA PRO A 57 -32.75 2.78 4.64
C PRO A 57 -32.55 4.13 3.96
N LEU A 58 -32.69 4.16 2.64
CA LEU A 58 -32.86 5.38 1.91
C LEU A 58 -33.87 6.22 2.71
N ALA A 59 -33.54 7.46 3.00
CA ALA A 59 -34.58 8.40 3.47
C ALA A 59 -35.78 8.21 2.54
N GLU A 60 -36.92 7.85 3.10
CA GLU A 60 -38.13 7.47 2.37
C GLU A 60 -38.77 8.67 1.64
N ASP A 61 -38.03 9.75 1.43
CA ASP A 61 -38.49 10.95 0.78
C ASP A 61 -37.87 11.06 -0.62
N PRO A 62 -38.57 10.64 -1.68
CA PRO A 62 -38.12 10.73 -3.06
C PRO A 62 -37.79 12.16 -3.49
N GLU A 63 -38.45 13.17 -2.91
CA GLU A 63 -38.25 14.59 -3.22
C GLU A 63 -36.92 15.13 -2.66
N ALA A 64 -36.41 14.55 -1.57
CA ALA A 64 -35.11 14.91 -1.02
C ALA A 64 -33.91 14.36 -1.86
N LEU A 65 -34.13 13.32 -2.65
CA LEU A 65 -33.13 12.71 -3.53
C LEU A 65 -32.93 13.49 -4.85
N GLU A 66 -33.96 14.20 -5.34
CA GLU A 66 -33.86 15.04 -6.55
C GLU A 66 -33.18 16.40 -6.28
N ALA A 67 -33.05 16.82 -5.03
CA ALA A 67 -32.53 18.13 -4.67
C ALA A 67 -30.97 18.24 -4.75
N PHE A 68 -30.23 17.17 -4.80
CA PHE A 68 -28.76 17.19 -4.89
C PHE A 68 -28.27 16.40 -6.11
N ALA A 69 -28.13 17.06 -7.25
CA ALA A 69 -27.42 16.52 -8.39
C ALA A 69 -25.98 16.14 -7.95
N LEU A 70 -25.66 14.84 -8.00
CA LEU A 70 -24.33 14.36 -7.71
C LEU A 70 -23.35 14.96 -8.73
N LYS A 71 -22.18 15.37 -8.25
CA LYS A 71 -21.14 15.86 -9.15
C LYS A 71 -20.44 14.69 -9.82
N PRO A 72 -20.07 14.82 -11.11
CA PRO A 72 -19.33 13.77 -11.79
C PRO A 72 -17.88 13.68 -11.24
N VAL A 73 -17.32 12.49 -11.27
CA VAL A 73 -15.88 12.26 -11.10
C VAL A 73 -15.15 13.02 -12.21
N ALA A 74 -14.22 13.90 -11.84
CA ALA A 74 -13.48 14.72 -12.81
C ALA A 74 -12.47 13.87 -13.60
N GLU A 75 -11.79 12.92 -12.95
CA GLU A 75 -10.81 12.06 -13.59
C GLU A 75 -10.66 10.75 -12.82
N VAL A 76 -10.45 9.65 -13.55
CA VAL A 76 -10.12 8.33 -13.00
C VAL A 76 -8.66 8.03 -13.30
N LEU A 77 -7.86 7.70 -12.27
CA LEU A 77 -6.47 7.28 -12.44
C LEU A 77 -6.42 5.79 -12.83
N GLY A 78 -6.97 5.46 -13.99
CA GLY A 78 -7.16 4.09 -14.49
C GLY A 78 -5.87 3.36 -14.84
N SER A 79 -4.76 4.09 -15.03
CA SER A 79 -3.44 3.50 -15.27
C SER A 79 -2.91 2.71 -14.06
N LEU A 80 -3.41 2.96 -12.86
CA LEU A 80 -3.00 2.27 -11.64
C LEU A 80 -4.06 1.24 -11.23
N PRO A 81 -3.68 0.00 -10.87
CA PRO A 81 -4.61 -0.94 -10.27
C PRO A 81 -5.25 -0.37 -9.00
N PRO A 82 -6.52 -0.72 -8.71
CA PRO A 82 -7.15 -0.31 -7.45
C PRO A 82 -6.36 -0.77 -6.22
N LEU A 83 -6.44 0.00 -5.16
CA LEU A 83 -5.90 -0.37 -3.86
C LEU A 83 -6.64 -1.61 -3.32
N PRO A 84 -5.92 -2.61 -2.75
CA PRO A 84 -6.55 -3.85 -2.32
C PRO A 84 -7.59 -3.63 -1.21
N PRO A 85 -8.64 -4.46 -1.11
CA PRO A 85 -9.63 -4.37 -0.02
C PRO A 85 -9.01 -4.45 1.38
N ALA A 86 -7.92 -5.20 1.52
CA ALA A 86 -7.18 -5.28 2.78
C ALA A 86 -6.57 -3.93 3.17
N TRP A 87 -6.12 -3.15 2.20
CA TRP A 87 -5.61 -1.80 2.43
C TRP A 87 -6.72 -0.85 2.92
N CYS A 88 -7.89 -0.90 2.32
CA CYS A 88 -9.05 -0.11 2.77
C CYS A 88 -9.41 -0.44 4.22
N ARG A 89 -9.47 -1.74 4.58
CA ARG A 89 -9.73 -2.16 5.97
C ARG A 89 -8.67 -1.68 6.95
N LEU A 90 -7.38 -1.69 6.55
CA LEU A 90 -6.29 -1.18 7.39
C LEU A 90 -6.44 0.33 7.63
N VAL A 91 -6.78 1.09 6.59
CA VAL A 91 -7.03 2.54 6.69
C VAL A 91 -8.23 2.82 7.57
N GLU A 92 -9.34 2.09 7.42
CA GLU A 92 -10.52 2.22 8.29
C GLU A 92 -10.18 1.95 9.75
N PHE A 93 -9.43 0.88 10.02
CA PHE A 93 -8.94 0.57 11.35
C PHE A 93 -8.11 1.73 11.92
N ALA A 94 -7.15 2.24 11.14
CA ALA A 94 -6.29 3.35 11.57
C ALA A 94 -7.10 4.64 11.79
N ALA A 95 -8.03 4.98 10.89
CA ALA A 95 -8.90 6.14 11.01
C ALA A 95 -9.72 6.08 12.29
N ARG A 96 -10.34 4.94 12.58
CA ARG A 96 -11.10 4.71 13.81
C ARG A 96 -10.22 4.78 15.06
N TYR A 97 -9.07 4.13 15.03
CA TYR A 97 -8.15 4.07 16.16
C TYR A 97 -7.60 5.46 16.53
N TYR A 98 -7.22 6.26 15.54
CA TYR A 98 -6.68 7.61 15.74
C TYR A 98 -7.77 8.70 15.73
N GLN A 99 -9.05 8.33 15.61
CA GLN A 99 -10.19 9.26 15.54
C GLN A 99 -10.01 10.34 14.46
N ARG A 100 -9.63 9.92 13.27
CA ARG A 100 -9.45 10.76 12.09
C ARG A 100 -10.44 10.37 11.00
N SER A 101 -10.67 11.27 10.04
CA SER A 101 -11.48 10.93 8.88
C SER A 101 -10.76 9.89 8.01
N VAL A 102 -11.53 9.01 7.37
CA VAL A 102 -10.98 7.99 6.47
C VAL A 102 -10.21 8.63 5.33
N GLY A 103 -10.74 9.72 4.74
CA GLY A 103 -10.08 10.44 3.66
C GLY A 103 -8.76 11.08 4.07
N GLU A 104 -8.70 11.69 5.27
CA GLU A 104 -7.46 12.24 5.83
C GLU A 104 -6.38 11.15 5.94
N VAL A 105 -6.71 10.01 6.57
CA VAL A 105 -5.77 8.91 6.75
C VAL A 105 -5.38 8.33 5.39
N ALA A 106 -6.35 7.97 4.56
CA ALA A 106 -6.12 7.37 3.25
C ALA A 106 -5.18 8.19 2.37
N LEU A 107 -5.42 9.50 2.30
CA LEU A 107 -4.59 10.38 1.47
C LEU A 107 -3.24 10.71 2.13
N SER A 108 -3.15 10.77 3.47
CA SER A 108 -1.89 11.05 4.16
C SER A 108 -0.84 9.95 4.00
N VAL A 109 -1.28 8.68 3.91
CA VAL A 109 -0.39 7.52 3.77
C VAL A 109 0.04 7.25 2.33
N LEU A 110 -0.59 7.89 1.33
CA LEU A 110 -0.15 7.84 -0.05
C LEU A 110 1.05 8.76 -0.30
N PRO A 111 1.94 8.41 -1.24
CA PRO A 111 3.02 9.31 -1.64
C PRO A 111 2.49 10.69 -2.04
N PRO A 112 3.05 11.81 -1.51
CA PRO A 112 2.55 13.14 -1.81
C PRO A 112 2.55 13.47 -3.32
N GLU A 113 3.53 12.96 -4.05
CA GLU A 113 3.61 13.15 -5.51
C GLU A 113 2.48 12.42 -6.26
N LEU A 114 2.02 11.25 -5.76
CA LEU A 114 0.91 10.51 -6.37
C LEU A 114 -0.38 11.36 -6.36
N ARG A 115 -0.63 12.05 -5.26
CA ARG A 115 -1.83 12.90 -5.09
C ARG A 115 -1.91 14.10 -6.04
N LYS A 116 -0.78 14.46 -6.66
CA LYS A 116 -0.68 15.60 -7.58
C LYS A 116 -0.79 15.21 -9.05
N LEU A 117 -0.66 13.90 -9.35
CA LEU A 117 -0.66 13.41 -10.73
C LEU A 117 -2.09 13.27 -11.25
N ASP A 118 -2.21 13.54 -12.55
CA ASP A 118 -3.27 13.07 -13.42
C ASP A 118 -2.94 11.68 -13.97
N ASP A 119 -3.88 11.02 -14.64
CA ASP A 119 -3.67 9.68 -15.19
C ASP A 119 -2.56 9.65 -16.25
N ALA A 120 -2.48 10.66 -17.10
CA ALA A 120 -1.45 10.78 -18.15
C ALA A 120 -0.03 10.89 -17.54
N GLY A 121 0.13 11.71 -16.50
CA GLY A 121 1.38 11.86 -15.75
C GLY A 121 1.77 10.58 -15.02
N LEU A 122 0.80 9.88 -14.45
CA LEU A 122 0.99 8.60 -13.80
C LEU A 122 1.44 7.53 -14.80
N ALA A 123 0.73 7.38 -15.91
CA ALA A 123 1.08 6.46 -17.00
C ALA A 123 2.49 6.72 -17.54
N LYS A 124 2.86 7.99 -17.73
CA LYS A 124 4.21 8.39 -18.16
C LYS A 124 5.27 7.93 -17.15
N ARG A 125 5.05 8.15 -15.86
CA ARG A 125 5.99 7.73 -14.81
C ARG A 125 6.15 6.21 -14.77
N MET A 126 5.06 5.48 -14.88
CA MET A 126 5.07 4.01 -14.90
C MET A 126 5.83 3.47 -16.11
N ARG A 127 5.60 4.01 -17.32
CA ARG A 127 6.35 3.65 -18.54
C ARG A 127 7.84 3.91 -18.40
N LEU A 128 8.23 5.04 -17.79
CA LEU A 128 9.64 5.34 -17.53
C LEU A 128 10.26 4.35 -16.55
N GLN A 129 9.51 3.95 -15.54
CA GLN A 129 9.96 2.94 -14.57
C GLN A 129 10.14 1.58 -15.24
N ASP A 130 9.20 1.16 -16.10
CA ASP A 130 9.27 -0.09 -16.83
C ASP A 130 10.48 -0.11 -17.79
N LYS A 131 10.71 0.98 -18.52
CA LYS A 131 11.89 1.13 -19.38
C LYS A 131 13.21 1.04 -18.60
N ARG A 132 13.28 1.64 -17.41
CA ARG A 132 14.47 1.55 -16.54
C ARG A 132 14.68 0.13 -16.02
N ALA A 133 13.62 -0.55 -15.61
CA ALA A 133 13.67 -1.93 -15.18
C ALA A 133 14.13 -2.87 -16.31
N ALA A 134 13.59 -2.70 -17.51
CA ALA A 134 14.00 -3.46 -18.69
C ALA A 134 15.47 -3.20 -19.09
N LYS A 135 15.94 -1.96 -18.98
CA LYS A 135 17.35 -1.60 -19.29
C LYS A 135 18.33 -2.13 -18.26
N ALA A 136 17.91 -2.25 -16.99
CA ALA A 136 18.78 -2.80 -15.93
C ALA A 136 19.10 -4.29 -16.16
N GLY A 137 18.31 -4.97 -17.01
CA GLY A 137 18.49 -6.39 -17.28
C GLY A 137 18.28 -7.27 -16.03
N PRO A 138 18.34 -8.59 -16.19
CA PRO A 138 18.52 -9.45 -15.04
C PRO A 138 19.88 -9.11 -14.44
N VAL A 139 19.87 -8.65 -13.19
CA VAL A 139 21.12 -8.56 -12.42
C VAL A 139 21.76 -9.93 -12.50
N ALA A 140 22.95 -10.03 -13.09
CA ALA A 140 23.73 -11.26 -13.04
C ALA A 140 23.88 -11.61 -11.56
N ALA A 141 23.02 -12.48 -11.08
CA ALA A 141 22.97 -12.85 -9.69
C ALA A 141 24.20 -13.74 -9.47
N GLU A 142 25.20 -13.20 -8.77
CA GLU A 142 26.13 -14.10 -8.09
C GLU A 142 25.28 -15.07 -7.24
N PRO A 143 25.65 -16.35 -7.18
CA PRO A 143 24.91 -17.27 -6.34
C PRO A 143 24.81 -16.68 -4.93
N PRO A 144 23.63 -16.74 -4.29
CA PRO A 144 23.48 -16.19 -2.95
C PRO A 144 24.54 -16.83 -2.03
N PRO A 145 25.13 -16.04 -1.13
CA PRO A 145 26.01 -16.63 -0.13
C PRO A 145 25.27 -17.73 0.60
N GLU A 146 25.93 -18.86 0.80
CA GLU A 146 25.31 -19.97 1.52
C GLU A 146 24.82 -19.50 2.88
N PRO A 147 23.52 -19.67 3.17
CA PRO A 147 22.97 -19.17 4.42
C PRO A 147 23.58 -19.93 5.60
N PRO A 148 23.83 -19.25 6.72
CA PRO A 148 24.38 -19.91 7.89
C PRO A 148 23.51 -21.08 8.33
N PRO A 149 24.09 -22.16 8.86
CA PRO A 149 23.32 -23.27 9.42
C PRO A 149 22.43 -22.76 10.55
N LEU A 150 21.21 -23.27 10.58
CA LEU A 150 20.26 -22.93 11.63
C LEU A 150 20.63 -23.63 12.93
N THR A 151 20.44 -22.97 14.06
CA THR A 151 20.49 -23.63 15.36
C THR A 151 19.25 -24.51 15.54
N ALA A 152 19.28 -25.47 16.47
CA ALA A 152 18.15 -26.31 16.79
C ALA A 152 16.91 -25.49 17.18
N GLU A 153 17.11 -24.40 17.94
CA GLU A 153 16.02 -23.49 18.35
C GLU A 153 15.41 -22.77 17.15
N GLN A 154 16.25 -22.24 16.23
CA GLN A 154 15.78 -21.58 15.02
C GLN A 154 15.00 -22.53 14.11
N THR A 155 15.46 -23.77 13.97
CA THR A 155 14.75 -24.81 13.22
C THR A 155 13.40 -25.10 13.81
N THR A 156 13.31 -25.25 15.14
CA THR A 156 12.04 -25.47 15.83
C THR A 156 11.05 -24.31 15.63
N VAL A 157 11.54 -23.08 15.75
CA VAL A 157 10.71 -21.88 15.58
C VAL A 157 10.20 -21.77 14.13
N LEU A 158 11.05 -22.00 13.14
CA LEU A 158 10.65 -21.95 11.74
C LEU A 158 9.59 -23.00 11.42
N ALA A 159 9.78 -24.25 11.86
CA ALA A 159 8.81 -25.31 11.67
C ALA A 159 7.45 -24.98 12.32
N ALA A 160 7.46 -24.37 13.51
CA ALA A 160 6.25 -23.92 14.18
C ALA A 160 5.52 -22.80 13.41
N LEU A 161 6.28 -21.83 12.84
CA LEU A 161 5.71 -20.73 12.05
C LEU A 161 5.17 -21.19 10.69
N GLU A 162 5.84 -22.15 10.04
CA GLU A 162 5.41 -22.71 8.75
C GLU A 162 4.14 -23.57 8.87
N SER A 163 3.98 -24.27 9.99
CA SER A 163 2.80 -25.11 10.25
C SER A 163 1.60 -24.33 10.80
N ALA A 164 1.81 -23.09 11.25
CA ALA A 164 0.76 -22.30 11.86
C ALA A 164 -0.16 -21.66 10.80
N ALA A 165 -1.44 -21.51 11.15
CA ALA A 165 -2.35 -20.67 10.37
C ALA A 165 -1.85 -19.22 10.37
N PRO A 166 -2.19 -18.42 9.31
CA PRO A 166 -1.83 -17.02 9.28
C PRO A 166 -2.30 -16.28 10.54
N ALA A 167 -1.36 -15.81 11.34
CA ALA A 167 -1.61 -15.17 12.62
C ALA A 167 -0.47 -14.19 12.97
N CYS A 168 -0.64 -13.45 14.07
CA CYS A 168 0.42 -12.67 14.66
C CYS A 168 1.25 -13.58 15.60
N HIS A 169 2.55 -13.66 15.36
CA HIS A 169 3.49 -14.44 16.15
C HIS A 169 4.51 -13.53 16.82
N LEU A 170 4.83 -13.82 18.07
CA LEU A 170 5.89 -13.14 18.80
C LEU A 170 7.16 -14.00 18.81
N LEU A 171 8.21 -13.53 18.11
CA LEU A 171 9.54 -14.12 18.21
C LEU A 171 10.32 -13.45 19.33
N HIS A 172 10.41 -14.11 20.48
CA HIS A 172 11.16 -13.64 21.64
C HIS A 172 12.60 -14.16 21.60
N GLY A 173 13.57 -13.32 21.95
CA GLY A 173 14.98 -13.71 22.03
C GLY A 173 15.86 -12.50 22.33
N VAL A 174 17.01 -12.73 22.96
CA VAL A 174 17.99 -11.70 23.28
C VAL A 174 18.64 -11.10 22.02
N THR A 175 19.32 -9.96 22.16
CA THR A 175 20.11 -9.39 21.07
C THR A 175 21.24 -10.38 20.71
N GLY A 176 21.43 -10.60 19.42
CA GLY A 176 22.43 -11.57 18.93
C GLY A 176 21.96 -13.03 18.85
N SER A 177 20.73 -13.36 19.30
CA SER A 177 20.18 -14.74 19.21
C SER A 177 19.86 -15.21 17.77
N GLY A 178 20.18 -14.42 16.75
CA GLY A 178 19.94 -14.81 15.35
C GLY A 178 18.53 -14.64 14.85
N LYS A 179 17.68 -13.86 15.51
CA LYS A 179 16.29 -13.51 15.04
C LYS A 179 16.24 -13.05 13.58
N THR A 180 17.26 -12.31 13.15
CA THR A 180 17.34 -11.81 11.77
C THR A 180 17.39 -12.95 10.75
N GLU A 181 18.06 -14.07 11.06
CA GLU A 181 18.08 -15.23 10.17
C GLU A 181 16.68 -15.87 10.05
N VAL A 182 15.94 -15.94 11.14
CA VAL A 182 14.53 -16.41 11.11
C VAL A 182 13.70 -15.53 10.18
N TYR A 183 13.80 -14.19 10.28
CA TYR A 183 13.08 -13.28 9.39
C TYR A 183 13.51 -13.43 7.93
N LEU A 184 14.79 -13.63 7.65
CA LEU A 184 15.29 -13.86 6.30
C LEU A 184 14.74 -15.15 5.70
N ARG A 185 14.68 -16.24 6.49
CA ARG A 185 14.09 -17.52 6.06
C ARG A 185 12.60 -17.40 5.78
N LEU A 186 11.85 -16.71 6.64
CA LEU A 186 10.41 -16.45 6.41
C LEU A 186 10.18 -15.59 5.15
N ALA A 187 11.01 -14.58 4.94
CA ALA A 187 10.96 -13.79 3.71
C ALA A 187 11.25 -14.67 2.48
N GLU A 188 12.26 -15.53 2.55
CA GLU A 188 12.62 -16.50 1.49
C GLU A 188 11.44 -17.42 1.14
N ALA A 189 10.80 -17.99 2.15
CA ALA A 189 9.62 -18.84 1.97
C ALA A 189 8.45 -18.09 1.31
N ALA A 190 8.18 -16.85 1.73
CA ALA A 190 7.18 -15.99 1.12
C ALA A 190 7.51 -15.70 -0.35
N LEU A 191 8.75 -15.32 -0.66
CA LEU A 191 9.21 -15.02 -2.02
C LEU A 191 9.17 -16.26 -2.93
N THR A 192 9.54 -17.41 -2.41
CA THR A 192 9.52 -18.69 -3.15
C THR A 192 8.08 -19.10 -3.48
N SER A 193 7.13 -18.81 -2.60
CA SER A 193 5.71 -19.03 -2.85
C SER A 193 5.05 -17.96 -3.75
N GLY A 194 5.84 -17.07 -4.36
CA GLY A 194 5.36 -16.00 -5.26
C GLY A 194 4.72 -14.81 -4.54
N LYS A 195 4.81 -14.74 -3.21
CA LYS A 195 4.30 -13.63 -2.41
C LYS A 195 5.31 -12.50 -2.32
N GLN A 196 4.85 -11.33 -1.87
CA GLN A 196 5.70 -10.23 -1.48
C GLN A 196 5.95 -10.27 0.03
N ALA A 197 7.11 -9.79 0.46
CA ALA A 197 7.44 -9.66 1.87
C ALA A 197 7.64 -8.20 2.26
N LEU A 198 6.99 -7.77 3.34
CA LEU A 198 7.18 -6.47 3.98
C LEU A 198 7.95 -6.66 5.29
N VAL A 199 9.10 -6.02 5.38
CA VAL A 199 9.91 -6.02 6.60
C VAL A 199 9.91 -4.61 7.19
N LEU A 200 9.28 -4.47 8.35
CA LEU A 200 9.23 -3.21 9.08
C LEU A 200 10.36 -3.16 10.11
N VAL A 201 11.11 -2.08 10.10
CA VAL A 201 12.19 -1.82 11.05
C VAL A 201 12.06 -0.42 11.63
N PRO A 202 12.52 -0.17 12.88
CA PRO A 202 12.64 1.17 13.41
C PRO A 202 13.51 2.05 12.51
N GLU A 203 13.23 3.35 12.44
CA GLU A 203 13.97 4.29 11.58
C GLU A 203 15.49 4.24 11.81
N ILE A 204 15.91 4.12 13.07
CA ILE A 204 17.33 4.06 13.46
C ILE A 204 18.05 2.79 12.96
N ASN A 205 17.29 1.75 12.61
CA ASN A 205 17.82 0.46 12.17
C ASN A 205 17.76 0.29 10.64
N LEU A 206 17.07 1.16 9.92
CA LEU A 206 17.04 1.11 8.46
C LEU A 206 18.29 1.80 7.90
N THR A 207 19.37 1.06 7.89
CA THR A 207 20.70 1.51 7.44
C THR A 207 21.03 0.95 6.07
N PRO A 208 21.93 1.59 5.31
CA PRO A 208 22.45 1.03 4.05
C PRO A 208 23.03 -0.39 4.21
N GLN A 209 23.60 -0.68 5.37
CA GLN A 209 24.15 -2.02 5.68
C GLN A 209 23.03 -3.06 5.79
N LEU A 210 21.88 -2.72 6.38
CA LEU A 210 20.74 -3.61 6.44
C LEU A 210 20.17 -3.86 5.04
N GLU A 211 20.00 -2.81 4.25
CA GLU A 211 19.56 -2.93 2.85
C GLU A 211 20.51 -3.82 2.04
N ALA A 212 21.84 -3.59 2.15
CA ALA A 212 22.86 -4.40 1.48
C ALA A 212 22.80 -5.88 1.93
N ARG A 213 22.54 -6.14 3.22
CA ARG A 213 22.39 -7.51 3.75
C ARG A 213 21.20 -8.24 3.13
N PHE A 214 20.04 -7.55 3.01
CA PHE A 214 18.87 -8.12 2.35
C PHE A 214 19.10 -8.30 0.85
N ALA A 215 19.72 -7.34 0.18
CA ALA A 215 20.05 -7.44 -1.24
C ALA A 215 21.01 -8.61 -1.53
N ALA A 216 22.03 -8.80 -0.71
CA ALA A 216 22.97 -9.92 -0.83
C ALA A 216 22.29 -11.28 -0.56
N ARG A 217 21.32 -11.32 0.37
CA ARG A 217 20.60 -12.57 0.69
C ARG A 217 19.61 -12.98 -0.41
N PHE A 218 19.06 -12.02 -1.14
CA PHE A 218 18.06 -12.23 -2.19
C PHE A 218 18.52 -11.71 -3.56
N PRO A 219 19.62 -12.24 -4.12
CA PRO A 219 20.11 -11.79 -5.41
C PRO A 219 19.07 -12.05 -6.50
N GLY A 220 18.93 -11.11 -7.43
CA GLY A 220 17.93 -11.18 -8.49
C GLY A 220 16.51 -10.83 -8.07
N ARG A 221 16.21 -10.65 -6.78
CA ARG A 221 14.93 -10.17 -6.30
C ARG A 221 14.91 -8.65 -6.20
N ARG A 222 13.82 -8.03 -6.64
CA ARG A 222 13.70 -6.57 -6.58
C ARG A 222 13.31 -6.13 -5.16
N LEU A 223 14.28 -5.52 -4.47
CA LEU A 223 14.11 -4.89 -3.17
C LEU A 223 13.85 -3.40 -3.34
N VAL A 224 12.94 -2.84 -2.57
CA VAL A 224 12.70 -1.38 -2.45
C VAL A 224 12.61 -0.98 -0.99
N SER A 225 13.02 0.25 -0.70
CA SER A 225 12.93 0.82 0.64
C SER A 225 11.88 1.93 0.71
N LEU A 226 11.17 2.03 1.85
CA LEU A 226 10.15 3.04 2.11
C LEU A 226 10.40 3.68 3.49
N HIS A 227 11.03 4.86 3.49
CA HIS A 227 11.36 5.62 4.70
C HIS A 227 11.36 7.13 4.46
N SER A 228 11.48 7.90 5.53
CA SER A 228 11.38 9.37 5.51
C SER A 228 12.49 10.07 4.74
N ALA A 229 13.71 9.50 4.72
CA ALA A 229 14.87 10.09 4.05
C ALA A 229 14.84 10.00 2.52
N LEU A 230 13.90 9.24 1.93
CA LEU A 230 13.75 9.18 0.48
C LEU A 230 13.21 10.49 -0.07
N THR A 231 13.72 10.90 -1.23
CA THR A 231 13.12 11.99 -2.00
C THR A 231 11.67 11.63 -2.39
N PRO A 232 10.78 12.62 -2.58
CA PRO A 232 9.40 12.35 -3.00
C PRO A 232 9.30 11.50 -4.27
N ALA A 233 10.20 11.73 -5.23
CA ALA A 233 10.26 10.96 -6.48
C ALA A 233 10.67 9.49 -6.25
N GLN A 234 11.68 9.24 -5.40
CA GLN A 234 12.10 7.89 -5.03
C GLN A 234 10.99 7.15 -4.28
N ARG A 235 10.36 7.82 -3.32
CA ARG A 235 9.24 7.26 -2.55
C ARG A 235 8.10 6.83 -3.46
N LEU A 236 7.71 7.69 -4.41
CA LEU A 236 6.68 7.34 -5.40
C LEU A 236 7.11 6.16 -6.26
N ALA A 237 8.34 6.16 -6.78
CA ALA A 237 8.84 5.06 -7.61
C ALA A 237 8.85 3.73 -6.86
N ASN A 238 9.31 3.71 -5.61
CA ASN A 238 9.37 2.50 -4.78
C ASN A 238 7.95 2.01 -4.40
N TRP A 239 7.06 2.94 -4.06
CA TRP A 239 5.67 2.63 -3.76
C TRP A 239 4.95 2.04 -4.99
N LEU A 240 5.11 2.64 -6.18
CA LEU A 240 4.55 2.11 -7.43
C LEU A 240 5.09 0.71 -7.75
N ALA A 241 6.39 0.47 -7.55
CA ALA A 241 6.98 -0.84 -7.76
C ALA A 241 6.39 -1.91 -6.83
N ALA A 242 6.16 -1.56 -5.57
CA ALA A 242 5.55 -2.44 -4.58
C ALA A 242 4.07 -2.71 -4.91
N HIS A 243 3.28 -1.66 -5.16
CA HIS A 243 1.86 -1.78 -5.46
C HIS A 243 1.57 -2.55 -6.77
N ARG A 244 2.44 -2.43 -7.76
CA ARG A 244 2.34 -3.19 -9.02
C ARG A 244 2.90 -4.61 -8.93
N GLY A 245 3.32 -5.06 -7.75
CA GLY A 245 3.94 -6.36 -7.55
C GLY A 245 5.30 -6.52 -8.22
N GLN A 246 5.92 -5.43 -8.67
CA GLN A 246 7.26 -5.46 -9.29
C GLN A 246 8.38 -5.53 -8.26
N ALA A 247 8.16 -5.01 -7.05
CA ALA A 247 9.07 -5.21 -5.94
C ALA A 247 8.57 -6.41 -5.13
N GLU A 248 9.44 -7.35 -4.91
CA GLU A 248 9.12 -8.58 -4.19
C GLU A 248 9.39 -8.42 -2.69
N LEU A 249 10.39 -7.61 -2.34
CA LEU A 249 10.76 -7.32 -0.96
C LEU A 249 10.70 -5.81 -0.71
N VAL A 250 9.99 -5.44 0.35
CA VAL A 250 9.84 -4.04 0.78
C VAL A 250 10.44 -3.91 2.17
N LEU A 251 11.48 -3.10 2.32
CA LEU A 251 11.99 -2.68 3.61
C LEU A 251 11.40 -1.31 3.96
N GLY A 252 10.92 -1.15 5.18
CA GLY A 252 10.34 0.14 5.51
C GLY A 252 10.27 0.44 6.98
N THR A 253 9.96 1.69 7.27
CA THR A 253 9.65 2.16 8.61
C THR A 253 8.13 2.16 8.83
N ARG A 254 7.67 2.66 9.95
CA ARG A 254 6.24 2.58 10.38
C ARG A 254 5.21 2.81 9.27
N LEU A 255 5.37 3.86 8.47
CA LEU A 255 4.39 4.17 7.42
C LEU A 255 4.39 3.19 6.24
N ALA A 256 5.42 2.37 6.10
CA ALA A 256 5.46 1.36 5.05
C ALA A 256 4.41 0.26 5.23
N ILE A 257 3.79 0.13 6.40
CA ILE A 257 2.65 -0.78 6.62
C ILE A 257 1.46 -0.45 5.69
N PHE A 258 1.32 0.81 5.29
CA PHE A 258 0.30 1.24 4.34
C PHE A 258 0.72 1.09 2.87
N CYS A 259 1.86 0.46 2.59
CA CYS A 259 2.23 0.13 1.23
C CYS A 259 1.35 -1.03 0.74
N PRO A 260 0.54 -0.85 -0.31
CA PRO A 260 -0.29 -1.93 -0.81
C PRO A 260 0.58 -2.99 -1.48
N LEU A 261 0.43 -4.23 -1.04
CA LEU A 261 1.12 -5.39 -1.58
C LEU A 261 0.06 -6.34 -2.15
N PRO A 262 -0.01 -6.50 -3.49
CA PRO A 262 -1.06 -7.30 -4.11
C PRO A 262 -0.86 -8.81 -3.99
N ARG A 263 0.32 -9.28 -3.60
CA ARG A 263 0.68 -10.71 -3.56
C ARG A 263 1.11 -11.17 -2.18
#